data_babc6f2f12973e75913334a381d39f3b
#
_entry.id   babc6f2f12973e75913334a381d39f3b
#
_cell.length_a   1.000
_cell.length_b   1.000
_cell.length_c   1.000
_cell.angle_alpha   90.00
_cell.angle_beta   90.00
_cell.angle_gamma   90.00
#
_symmetry.space_group_name_H-M   'P 1'
#
loop_
_entity.id
_entity.type
_entity.pdbx_description
1 polymer ?
#
loop_
_entity_poly.entity_id
_entity_poly.type
_entity_poly.pdbx_seq_one_letter_code
_entity_poly.pdbx_strand_id
1 'polypeptide(L)'
;NANRHLKANSIWPWSGGYRPDMLTLQQTWKQVKRGAVISAVDLIRGIGKYAGLRTIIVDGMTGQADTNYENKAQAAIEALKTDDFVFLHVEASDEAGHDGGLPLKLKTIENLDRRIVKPIYEAVVGMDEGVRIAVLPDHLTPVELRIHVGEPVPFLIWQKGMTPDDVRTFDEISCVSGSYGLIRLQQFMQVFMSDE
;
A
#
# COMPACT_ATOMS: atom_id res chain seq x y z
N ASN A 1 8.05 25.09 -25.13
CA ASN A 1 6.63 24.71 -24.95
C ASN A 1 5.76 24.88 -26.21
N ALA A 2 6.32 25.34 -27.36
CA ALA A 2 5.54 25.62 -28.57
C ALA A 2 4.80 24.40 -29.16
N ASN A 3 5.22 23.17 -28.83
CA ASN A 3 4.64 21.92 -29.34
C ASN A 3 3.85 21.11 -28.32
N ARG A 4 3.52 21.68 -27.15
CA ARG A 4 2.72 20.99 -26.15
C ARG A 4 1.29 21.52 -26.13
N HIS A 5 0.32 20.61 -26.05
CA HIS A 5 -1.10 20.94 -25.91
C HIS A 5 -1.40 21.69 -24.61
N LEU A 6 -0.55 21.52 -23.57
CA LEU A 6 -0.67 22.20 -22.30
C LEU A 6 0.30 23.38 -22.22
N LYS A 7 -0.21 24.55 -21.80
CA LYS A 7 0.56 25.79 -21.63
C LYS A 7 1.28 25.85 -20.26
N ALA A 8 1.92 24.76 -19.84
CA ALA A 8 2.72 24.76 -18.62
C ALA A 8 3.98 25.60 -18.82
N ASN A 9 4.13 26.68 -18.07
CA ASN A 9 5.23 27.66 -18.19
C ASN A 9 5.93 28.00 -16.87
N SER A 10 5.45 27.42 -15.74
CA SER A 10 5.97 27.69 -14.41
C SER A 10 6.04 26.42 -13.59
N ILE A 11 6.91 26.44 -12.58
CA ILE A 11 7.01 25.39 -11.54
C ILE A 11 6.62 26.06 -10.22
N TRP A 12 5.75 25.42 -9.47
CA TRP A 12 5.42 25.83 -8.12
C TRP A 12 6.02 24.83 -7.12
N PRO A 13 7.16 25.14 -6.48
CA PRO A 13 7.68 24.33 -5.38
C PRO A 13 6.73 24.40 -4.20
N TRP A 14 6.35 23.23 -3.70
CA TRP A 14 5.43 23.13 -2.58
C TRP A 14 5.97 22.15 -1.52
N SER A 15 5.62 22.39 -0.24
CA SER A 15 5.99 21.55 0.90
C SER A 15 7.49 21.23 0.96
N GLY A 16 8.30 22.28 0.99
CA GLY A 16 9.74 22.14 1.18
C GLY A 16 10.09 21.47 2.51
N GLY A 17 11.15 20.68 2.54
CA GLY A 17 11.65 20.01 3.73
C GLY A 17 13.12 19.69 3.65
N TYR A 18 13.68 19.29 4.78
CA TYR A 18 15.06 18.79 4.84
C TYR A 18 15.10 17.29 4.54
N ARG A 19 16.27 16.80 4.13
CA ARG A 19 16.50 15.37 3.99
C ARG A 19 16.21 14.67 5.33
N PRO A 20 15.34 13.66 5.36
CA PRO A 20 15.04 12.94 6.59
C PRO A 20 16.27 12.12 7.04
N ASP A 21 16.52 12.13 8.35
CA ASP A 21 17.44 11.19 8.99
C ASP A 21 16.60 10.02 9.52
N MET A 22 16.45 8.98 8.69
CA MET A 22 15.66 7.80 9.03
C MET A 22 16.47 6.53 8.81
N LEU A 23 16.27 5.56 9.69
CA LEU A 23 16.87 4.24 9.55
C LEU A 23 16.22 3.51 8.36
N THR A 24 17.02 2.72 7.67
CA THR A 24 16.50 1.80 6.65
C THR A 24 15.75 0.64 7.32
N LEU A 25 14.90 -0.05 6.57
CA LEU A 25 14.23 -1.28 7.07
C LEU A 25 15.24 -2.33 7.51
N GLN A 26 16.36 -2.47 6.80
CA GLN A 26 17.45 -3.39 7.17
C GLN A 26 18.10 -3.04 8.50
N GLN A 27 18.23 -1.75 8.81
CA GLN A 27 18.79 -1.29 10.10
C GLN A 27 17.82 -1.52 11.25
N THR A 28 16.52 -1.42 10.99
CA THR A 28 15.46 -1.60 11.99
C THR A 28 15.10 -3.07 12.17
N TRP A 29 15.00 -3.82 11.06
CA TRP A 29 14.52 -5.20 11.01
C TRP A 29 15.59 -6.08 10.34
N LYS A 30 16.39 -6.80 11.12
CA LYS A 30 17.53 -7.57 10.63
C LYS A 30 17.16 -8.71 9.67
N GLN A 31 15.92 -9.20 9.73
CA GLN A 31 15.38 -10.20 8.82
C GLN A 31 15.16 -9.64 7.41
N VAL A 32 14.96 -8.32 7.25
CA VAL A 32 14.83 -7.68 5.95
C VAL A 32 16.20 -7.35 5.39
N LYS A 33 16.75 -8.18 4.54
CA LYS A 33 18.02 -7.94 3.84
C LYS A 33 17.81 -7.20 2.52
N ARG A 34 16.69 -7.50 1.85
CA ARG A 34 16.31 -6.91 0.57
C ARG A 34 14.84 -6.56 0.60
N GLY A 35 14.48 -5.46 -0.03
CA GLY A 35 13.08 -5.09 -0.14
C GLY A 35 12.80 -4.20 -1.34
N ALA A 36 11.55 -4.18 -1.76
CA ALA A 36 11.07 -3.43 -2.91
C ALA A 36 9.87 -2.53 -2.57
N VAL A 37 9.76 -1.41 -3.29
CA VAL A 37 8.59 -0.54 -3.30
C VAL A 37 8.02 -0.45 -4.70
N ILE A 38 6.70 -0.65 -4.82
CA ILE A 38 5.92 -0.54 -6.05
C ILE A 38 4.87 0.56 -5.83
N SER A 39 5.01 1.69 -6.48
CA SER A 39 4.05 2.81 -6.39
C SER A 39 4.16 3.70 -7.62
N ALA A 40 3.03 4.22 -8.09
CA ALA A 40 2.99 5.27 -9.11
C ALA A 40 3.37 6.64 -8.53
N VAL A 41 3.26 6.83 -7.22
CA VAL A 41 3.45 8.09 -6.51
C VAL A 41 4.93 8.32 -6.21
N ASP A 42 5.48 9.44 -6.70
CA ASP A 42 6.90 9.79 -6.52
C ASP A 42 7.29 9.93 -5.04
N LEU A 43 6.39 10.49 -4.21
CA LEU A 43 6.60 10.64 -2.77
C LEU A 43 6.82 9.27 -2.10
N ILE A 44 5.95 8.31 -2.39
CA ILE A 44 6.03 6.96 -1.81
C ILE A 44 7.29 6.24 -2.27
N ARG A 45 7.67 6.37 -3.55
CA ARG A 45 8.94 5.82 -4.07
C ARG A 45 10.14 6.47 -3.39
N GLY A 46 10.07 7.80 -3.16
CA GLY A 46 11.10 8.54 -2.45
C GLY A 46 11.29 8.05 -1.01
N ILE A 47 10.20 7.89 -0.26
CA ILE A 47 10.22 7.33 1.10
C ILE A 47 10.78 5.90 1.09
N GLY A 48 10.30 5.05 0.17
CA GLY A 48 10.83 3.70 0.00
C GLY A 48 12.34 3.67 -0.24
N LYS A 49 12.85 4.58 -1.08
CA LYS A 49 14.30 4.72 -1.31
C LYS A 49 15.06 5.11 -0.05
N TYR A 50 14.54 6.03 0.77
CA TYR A 50 15.14 6.37 2.06
C TYR A 50 15.08 5.20 3.05
N ALA A 51 14.01 4.40 2.99
CA ALA A 51 13.87 3.17 3.77
C ALA A 51 14.77 2.02 3.30
N GLY A 52 15.58 2.22 2.26
CA GLY A 52 16.49 1.20 1.72
C GLY A 52 15.84 0.22 0.73
N LEU A 53 14.63 0.52 0.26
CA LEU A 53 13.92 -0.31 -0.72
C LEU A 53 14.35 0.03 -2.15
N ARG A 54 14.46 -0.99 -3.00
CA ARG A 54 14.58 -0.79 -4.45
C ARG A 54 13.22 -0.42 -5.05
N THR A 55 13.20 0.51 -5.98
CA THR A 55 11.97 0.91 -6.66
C THR A 55 11.73 0.03 -7.87
N ILE A 56 10.51 -0.52 -7.98
CA ILE A 56 10.05 -1.24 -9.17
C ILE A 56 9.08 -0.34 -9.93
N ILE A 57 9.42 -0.09 -11.19
CA ILE A 57 8.57 0.63 -12.14
C ILE A 57 7.80 -0.40 -12.96
N VAL A 58 6.49 -0.23 -13.03
CA VAL A 58 5.59 -1.16 -13.69
C VAL A 58 4.92 -0.46 -14.87
N ASP A 59 4.88 -1.13 -16.02
CA ASP A 59 4.21 -0.61 -17.20
C ASP A 59 2.71 -0.41 -16.97
N GLY A 60 2.20 0.77 -17.34
CA GLY A 60 0.81 1.17 -17.13
C GLY A 60 0.44 1.49 -15.68
N MET A 61 1.40 1.61 -14.75
CA MET A 61 1.07 2.08 -13.40
C MET A 61 0.79 3.58 -13.39
N THR A 62 -0.36 3.94 -12.86
CA THR A 62 -0.79 5.31 -12.58
C THR A 62 -1.29 5.42 -11.15
N GLY A 63 -1.54 6.65 -10.66
CA GLY A 63 -2.27 6.90 -9.41
C GLY A 63 -3.79 6.80 -9.59
N GLN A 64 -4.29 6.74 -10.80
CA GLN A 64 -5.70 6.82 -11.15
C GLN A 64 -6.41 5.45 -11.14
N ALA A 65 -7.74 5.49 -11.25
CA ALA A 65 -8.60 4.30 -11.27
C ALA A 65 -8.32 3.33 -12.44
N ASP A 66 -7.72 3.81 -13.52
CA ASP A 66 -7.35 3.03 -14.71
C ASP A 66 -5.96 2.40 -14.64
N THR A 67 -5.30 2.51 -13.50
CA THR A 67 -3.97 1.91 -13.30
C THR A 67 -3.95 0.42 -13.67
N ASN A 68 -2.80 -0.07 -14.14
CA ASN A 68 -2.63 -1.49 -14.43
C ASN A 68 -2.43 -2.29 -13.12
N TYR A 69 -3.54 -2.76 -12.55
CA TYR A 69 -3.56 -3.53 -11.30
C TYR A 69 -2.82 -4.86 -11.46
N GLU A 70 -3.04 -5.58 -12.56
CA GLU A 70 -2.46 -6.89 -12.82
C GLU A 70 -0.94 -6.82 -12.86
N ASN A 71 -0.39 -5.86 -13.59
CA ASN A 71 1.06 -5.68 -13.66
C ASN A 71 1.65 -5.31 -12.30
N LYS A 72 0.94 -4.52 -11.48
CA LYS A 72 1.37 -4.21 -10.11
C LYS A 72 1.39 -5.47 -9.23
N ALA A 73 0.32 -6.28 -9.27
CA ALA A 73 0.24 -7.54 -8.52
C ALA A 73 1.33 -8.52 -8.97
N GLN A 74 1.52 -8.69 -10.28
CA GLN A 74 2.56 -9.56 -10.82
C GLN A 74 3.96 -9.11 -10.41
N ALA A 75 4.23 -7.81 -10.45
CA ALA A 75 5.51 -7.26 -10.00
C ALA A 75 5.78 -7.53 -8.51
N ALA A 76 4.75 -7.48 -7.65
CA ALA A 76 4.87 -7.82 -6.24
C ALA A 76 5.17 -9.32 -6.06
N ILE A 77 4.45 -10.21 -6.77
CA ILE A 77 4.68 -11.66 -6.74
C ILE A 77 6.11 -12.01 -7.19
N GLU A 78 6.58 -11.40 -8.28
CA GLU A 78 7.96 -11.62 -8.74
C GLU A 78 9.00 -11.08 -7.76
N ALA A 79 8.73 -9.94 -7.12
CA ALA A 79 9.62 -9.37 -6.12
C ALA A 79 9.75 -10.29 -4.89
N LEU A 80 8.67 -10.92 -4.43
CA LEU A 80 8.69 -11.85 -3.30
C LEU A 80 9.58 -13.08 -3.51
N LYS A 81 9.96 -13.41 -4.74
CA LYS A 81 10.92 -14.50 -5.02
C LYS A 81 12.36 -14.16 -4.60
N THR A 82 12.65 -12.89 -4.40
CA THR A 82 14.03 -12.41 -4.16
C THR A 82 14.16 -11.37 -3.07
N ASP A 83 13.07 -10.77 -2.63
CA ASP A 83 13.02 -9.72 -1.61
C ASP A 83 12.27 -10.22 -0.37
N ASP A 84 12.80 -9.90 0.80
CA ASP A 84 12.22 -10.25 2.10
C ASP A 84 11.04 -9.35 2.48
N PHE A 85 10.90 -8.19 1.81
CA PHE A 85 9.86 -7.20 2.06
C PHE A 85 9.42 -6.53 0.77
N VAL A 86 8.13 -6.49 0.50
CA VAL A 86 7.53 -5.80 -0.65
C VAL A 86 6.45 -4.84 -0.17
N PHE A 87 6.62 -3.56 -0.46
CA PHE A 87 5.61 -2.53 -0.23
C PHE A 87 4.92 -2.18 -1.53
N LEU A 88 3.66 -2.58 -1.67
CA LEU A 88 2.83 -2.27 -2.82
C LEU A 88 1.80 -1.20 -2.45
N HIS A 89 1.85 -0.07 -3.13
CA HIS A 89 0.94 1.05 -2.94
C HIS A 89 0.06 1.29 -4.16
N VAL A 90 -1.24 1.51 -3.92
CA VAL A 90 -2.23 1.79 -4.96
C VAL A 90 -3.09 2.98 -4.53
N GLU A 91 -2.96 4.10 -5.24
CA GLU A 91 -3.61 5.39 -4.98
C GLU A 91 -5.08 5.45 -5.39
N ALA A 92 -5.48 4.60 -6.34
CA ALA A 92 -6.74 4.71 -7.09
C ALA A 92 -8.00 4.94 -6.24
N SER A 93 -8.08 4.36 -5.04
CA SER A 93 -9.22 4.54 -4.14
C SER A 93 -9.22 5.89 -3.43
N ASP A 94 -8.04 6.46 -3.18
CA ASP A 94 -7.87 7.79 -2.63
C ASP A 94 -8.32 8.86 -3.63
N GLU A 95 -7.78 8.82 -4.84
CA GLU A 95 -8.15 9.72 -5.94
C GLU A 95 -9.67 9.70 -6.20
N ALA A 96 -10.29 8.49 -6.21
CA ALA A 96 -11.74 8.37 -6.34
C ALA A 96 -12.51 9.00 -5.16
N GLY A 97 -11.92 9.01 -3.96
CA GLY A 97 -12.44 9.71 -2.79
C GLY A 97 -12.42 11.22 -2.96
N HIS A 98 -11.29 11.77 -3.42
CA HIS A 98 -11.13 13.20 -3.72
C HIS A 98 -12.06 13.69 -4.84
N ASP A 99 -12.30 12.87 -5.86
CA ASP A 99 -13.27 13.17 -6.92
C ASP A 99 -14.73 13.18 -6.41
N GLY A 100 -15.00 12.54 -5.27
CA GLY A 100 -16.33 12.46 -4.65
C GLY A 100 -17.28 11.53 -5.40
N GLY A 101 -16.77 10.61 -6.21
CA GLY A 101 -17.54 9.66 -6.99
C GLY A 101 -17.71 8.32 -6.28
N LEU A 102 -18.79 8.14 -5.48
CA LEU A 102 -19.04 6.89 -4.77
C LEU A 102 -18.99 5.62 -5.66
N PRO A 103 -19.62 5.59 -6.86
CA PRO A 103 -19.54 4.42 -7.73
C PRO A 103 -18.09 4.12 -8.17
N LEU A 104 -17.29 5.15 -8.44
CA LEU A 104 -15.89 4.97 -8.80
C LEU A 104 -15.07 4.46 -7.60
N LYS A 105 -15.28 5.03 -6.42
CA LYS A 105 -14.61 4.57 -5.18
C LYS A 105 -14.89 3.09 -4.89
N LEU A 106 -16.15 2.67 -4.94
CA LEU A 106 -16.52 1.27 -4.79
C LEU A 106 -15.83 0.38 -5.83
N LYS A 107 -15.79 0.85 -7.09
CA LYS A 107 -15.13 0.10 -8.17
C LYS A 107 -13.63 -0.04 -7.97
N THR A 108 -12.97 0.99 -7.46
CA THR A 108 -11.52 0.91 -7.16
C THR A 108 -11.24 -0.04 -6.00
N ILE A 109 -12.07 -0.05 -4.96
CA ILE A 109 -11.96 -1.01 -3.84
C ILE A 109 -12.18 -2.44 -4.31
N GLU A 110 -13.20 -2.69 -5.14
CA GLU A 110 -13.40 -4.01 -5.78
C GLU A 110 -12.21 -4.45 -6.63
N ASN A 111 -11.60 -3.51 -7.37
CA ASN A 111 -10.40 -3.80 -8.16
C ASN A 111 -9.20 -4.12 -7.27
N LEU A 112 -9.01 -3.42 -6.14
CA LEU A 112 -7.97 -3.73 -5.17
C LEU A 112 -8.10 -5.17 -4.67
N ASP A 113 -9.31 -5.57 -4.26
CA ASP A 113 -9.56 -6.93 -3.78
C ASP A 113 -9.29 -7.97 -4.90
N ARG A 114 -9.96 -7.84 -6.03
CA ARG A 114 -9.96 -8.86 -7.09
C ARG A 114 -8.67 -8.92 -7.91
N ARG A 115 -8.03 -7.77 -8.13
CA ARG A 115 -6.92 -7.64 -9.10
C ARG A 115 -5.56 -7.43 -8.44
N ILE A 116 -5.53 -7.16 -7.12
CA ILE A 116 -4.30 -7.04 -6.33
C ILE A 116 -4.26 -8.09 -5.22
N VAL A 117 -5.17 -8.01 -4.24
CA VAL A 117 -5.11 -8.85 -3.03
C VAL A 117 -5.28 -10.31 -3.39
N LYS A 118 -6.31 -10.65 -4.16
CA LYS A 118 -6.61 -12.04 -4.54
C LYS A 118 -5.44 -12.72 -5.27
N PRO A 119 -4.88 -12.18 -6.38
CA PRO A 119 -3.78 -12.87 -7.08
C PRO A 119 -2.51 -12.98 -6.24
N ILE A 120 -2.19 -11.99 -5.40
CA ILE A 120 -1.05 -12.08 -4.48
C ILE A 120 -1.30 -13.18 -3.45
N TYR A 121 -2.48 -13.21 -2.82
CA TYR A 121 -2.86 -14.25 -1.88
C TYR A 121 -2.76 -15.65 -2.49
N GLU A 122 -3.34 -15.87 -3.67
CA GLU A 122 -3.30 -17.17 -4.37
C GLU A 122 -1.86 -17.61 -4.67
N ALA A 123 -0.99 -16.68 -5.06
CA ALA A 123 0.42 -16.97 -5.31
C ALA A 123 1.14 -17.35 -3.99
N VAL A 124 0.92 -16.60 -2.92
CA VAL A 124 1.59 -16.78 -1.62
C VAL A 124 1.17 -18.07 -0.92
N VAL A 125 -0.11 -18.45 -1.02
CA VAL A 125 -0.61 -19.73 -0.46
C VAL A 125 0.14 -20.94 -1.06
N GLY A 126 0.57 -20.82 -2.33
CA GLY A 126 1.33 -21.86 -3.03
C GLY A 126 2.84 -21.86 -2.77
N MET A 127 3.37 -20.88 -2.03
CA MET A 127 4.79 -20.80 -1.67
C MET A 127 5.08 -21.68 -0.46
N ASP A 128 6.26 -22.33 -0.46
CA ASP A 128 6.73 -23.13 0.68
C ASP A 128 7.22 -22.25 1.83
N GLU A 129 7.71 -21.06 1.51
CA GLU A 129 8.20 -20.07 2.47
C GLU A 129 7.04 -19.34 3.17
N GLY A 130 7.21 -19.08 4.45
CA GLY A 130 6.20 -18.40 5.27
C GLY A 130 6.09 -16.92 4.92
N VAL A 131 5.20 -16.58 3.99
CA VAL A 131 4.92 -15.19 3.63
C VAL A 131 3.78 -14.65 4.47
N ARG A 132 3.97 -13.44 5.03
CA ARG A 132 2.95 -12.68 5.74
C ARG A 132 2.44 -11.55 4.84
N ILE A 133 1.11 -11.39 4.76
CA ILE A 133 0.45 -10.32 4.02
C ILE A 133 -0.20 -9.37 5.00
N ALA A 134 0.00 -8.07 4.80
CA ALA A 134 -0.79 -7.02 5.45
C ALA A 134 -1.56 -6.22 4.39
N VAL A 135 -2.80 -5.89 4.70
CA VAL A 135 -3.65 -5.02 3.89
C VAL A 135 -4.20 -3.93 4.79
N LEU A 136 -3.99 -2.68 4.42
CA LEU A 136 -4.50 -1.52 5.14
C LEU A 136 -4.54 -0.29 4.23
N PRO A 137 -5.50 0.64 4.41
CA PRO A 137 -5.37 2.01 3.91
C PRO A 137 -4.39 2.79 4.78
N ASP A 138 -3.81 3.85 4.25
CA ASP A 138 -2.98 4.80 4.98
C ASP A 138 -3.82 5.83 5.75
N HIS A 139 -4.96 6.21 5.19
CA HIS A 139 -5.96 7.11 5.78
C HIS A 139 -7.33 6.91 5.11
N LEU A 140 -8.36 7.51 5.68
CA LEU A 140 -9.66 7.61 5.06
C LEU A 140 -9.72 8.84 4.14
N THR A 141 -10.39 8.70 2.98
CA THR A 141 -10.73 9.80 2.07
C THR A 141 -12.21 9.67 1.70
N PRO A 142 -13.11 10.11 2.61
CA PRO A 142 -14.56 9.99 2.40
C PRO A 142 -15.00 10.77 1.17
N VAL A 143 -15.81 10.16 0.32
CA VAL A 143 -16.33 10.80 -0.91
C VAL A 143 -17.13 12.06 -0.66
N GLU A 144 -17.76 12.17 0.49
CA GLU A 144 -18.56 13.33 0.90
C GLU A 144 -17.67 14.52 1.28
N LEU A 145 -16.54 14.25 1.95
CA LEU A 145 -15.62 15.28 2.43
C LEU A 145 -14.55 15.62 1.39
N ARG A 146 -14.13 14.67 0.56
CA ARG A 146 -13.08 14.81 -0.48
C ARG A 146 -11.72 15.26 0.05
N ILE A 147 -11.46 15.00 1.31
CA ILE A 147 -10.20 15.28 2.00
C ILE A 147 -9.81 14.09 2.88
N HIS A 148 -8.55 14.03 3.26
CA HIS A 148 -8.09 13.05 4.24
C HIS A 148 -8.65 13.37 5.61
N VAL A 149 -9.04 12.34 6.36
CA VAL A 149 -9.52 12.46 7.74
C VAL A 149 -8.69 11.54 8.66
N GLY A 150 -8.62 11.90 9.94
CA GLY A 150 -7.69 11.29 10.90
C GLY A 150 -8.27 10.15 11.75
N GLU A 151 -9.39 9.58 11.35
CA GLU A 151 -9.99 8.43 12.04
C GLU A 151 -9.17 7.16 11.83
N PRO A 152 -9.27 6.19 12.76
CA PRO A 152 -8.61 4.90 12.60
C PRO A 152 -9.03 4.17 11.32
N VAL A 153 -8.08 3.46 10.73
CA VAL A 153 -8.30 2.64 9.54
C VAL A 153 -8.30 1.15 9.88
N PRO A 154 -9.05 0.32 9.16
CA PRO A 154 -9.00 -1.13 9.33
C PRO A 154 -7.66 -1.66 8.80
N PHE A 155 -7.16 -2.73 9.42
CA PHE A 155 -6.03 -3.48 8.87
C PHE A 155 -6.26 -4.98 9.02
N LEU A 156 -5.63 -5.73 8.15
CA LEU A 156 -5.62 -7.19 8.15
C LEU A 156 -4.18 -7.68 8.06
N ILE A 157 -3.84 -8.67 8.88
CA ILE A 157 -2.59 -9.44 8.75
C ILE A 157 -2.97 -10.89 8.56
N TRP A 158 -2.39 -11.51 7.55
CA TRP A 158 -2.57 -12.92 7.23
C TRP A 158 -1.22 -13.62 7.06
N GLN A 159 -1.14 -14.84 7.55
CA GLN A 159 -0.03 -15.77 7.32
C GLN A 159 -0.57 -17.19 7.26
N LYS A 160 0.02 -18.05 6.44
CA LYS A 160 -0.36 -19.47 6.35
C LYS A 160 -0.21 -20.14 7.72
N GLY A 161 -1.29 -20.80 8.19
CA GLY A 161 -1.33 -21.47 9.49
C GLY A 161 -1.72 -20.57 10.66
N MET A 162 -1.89 -19.28 10.46
CA MET A 162 -2.42 -18.39 11.51
C MET A 162 -3.87 -18.73 11.84
N THR A 163 -4.21 -18.76 13.13
CA THR A 163 -5.60 -18.88 13.56
C THR A 163 -6.33 -17.56 13.34
N PRO A 164 -7.40 -17.53 12.54
CA PRO A 164 -8.16 -16.30 12.32
C PRO A 164 -8.94 -15.94 13.58
N ASP A 165 -9.19 -14.63 13.77
CA ASP A 165 -10.16 -14.16 14.74
C ASP A 165 -11.62 -14.30 14.22
N ASP A 166 -12.58 -13.77 14.97
CA ASP A 166 -14.01 -13.87 14.61
C ASP A 166 -14.49 -12.82 13.61
N VAL A 167 -13.65 -11.86 13.22
CA VAL A 167 -13.99 -10.84 12.22
C VAL A 167 -14.07 -11.47 10.84
N ARG A 168 -15.18 -11.21 10.12
CA ARG A 168 -15.47 -11.82 8.82
C ARG A 168 -15.53 -10.83 7.66
N THR A 169 -15.52 -9.53 7.97
CA THR A 169 -15.57 -8.46 6.97
C THR A 169 -14.46 -7.44 7.25
N PHE A 170 -13.87 -6.94 6.18
CA PHE A 170 -12.81 -5.93 6.25
C PHE A 170 -13.41 -4.54 6.04
N ASP A 171 -13.80 -3.93 7.14
CA ASP A 171 -14.38 -2.58 7.20
C ASP A 171 -14.11 -1.93 8.57
N GLU A 172 -14.35 -0.61 8.66
CA GLU A 172 -14.04 0.19 9.83
C GLU A 172 -14.89 -0.22 11.06
N ILE A 173 -16.07 -0.77 10.86
CA ILE A 173 -16.99 -1.17 11.95
C ILE A 173 -16.59 -2.54 12.48
N SER A 174 -16.44 -3.51 11.58
CA SER A 174 -16.18 -4.91 11.93
C SER A 174 -14.79 -5.09 12.54
N CYS A 175 -13.78 -4.39 12.01
CA CYS A 175 -12.40 -4.51 12.48
C CYS A 175 -12.17 -3.97 13.90
N VAL A 176 -13.10 -3.18 14.47
CA VAL A 176 -13.04 -2.78 15.89
C VAL A 176 -12.98 -3.99 16.83
N SER A 177 -13.63 -5.11 16.44
CA SER A 177 -13.66 -6.36 17.21
C SER A 177 -12.49 -7.29 16.92
N GLY A 178 -11.54 -6.87 16.07
CA GLY A 178 -10.38 -7.68 15.71
C GLY A 178 -9.43 -7.94 16.88
N SER A 179 -8.71 -9.05 16.82
CA SER A 179 -7.83 -9.53 17.90
C SER A 179 -6.67 -8.58 18.25
N TYR A 180 -6.25 -7.76 17.30
CA TYR A 180 -5.18 -6.78 17.53
C TYR A 180 -5.65 -5.50 18.23
N GLY A 181 -6.97 -5.20 18.22
CA GLY A 181 -7.52 -3.97 18.76
C GLY A 181 -6.99 -2.72 18.05
N LEU A 182 -7.11 -1.56 18.71
CA LEU A 182 -6.60 -0.29 18.22
C LEU A 182 -5.10 -0.17 18.51
N ILE A 183 -4.29 -0.11 17.46
CA ILE A 183 -2.83 0.04 17.56
C ILE A 183 -2.35 1.31 16.84
N ARG A 184 -1.17 1.79 17.20
CA ARG A 184 -0.52 2.93 16.53
C ARG A 184 0.40 2.44 15.42
N LEU A 185 0.71 3.29 14.43
CA LEU A 185 1.56 2.97 13.27
C LEU A 185 2.85 2.25 13.62
N GLN A 186 3.56 2.69 14.68
CA GLN A 186 4.80 2.05 15.13
C GLN A 186 4.57 0.63 15.65
N GLN A 187 3.45 0.41 16.35
CA GLN A 187 3.06 -0.91 16.85
C GLN A 187 2.65 -1.83 15.70
N PHE A 188 2.01 -1.29 14.64
CA PHE A 188 1.67 -2.07 13.47
C PHE A 188 2.88 -2.77 12.87
N MET A 189 3.96 -2.04 12.63
CA MET A 189 5.19 -2.63 12.09
C MET A 189 5.82 -3.65 13.06
N GLN A 190 5.73 -3.43 14.37
CA GLN A 190 6.19 -4.40 15.37
C GLN A 190 5.38 -5.70 15.27
N VAL A 191 4.05 -5.61 15.21
CA VAL A 191 3.17 -6.78 15.06
C VAL A 191 3.40 -7.48 13.72
N PHE A 192 3.49 -6.72 12.62
CA PHE A 192 3.69 -7.27 11.28
C PHE A 192 5.03 -8.00 11.11
N MET A 193 6.08 -7.51 11.77
CA MET A 193 7.45 -8.03 11.66
C MET A 193 7.83 -8.99 12.78
N SER A 194 6.96 -9.24 13.76
CA SER A 194 7.21 -10.21 14.85
C SER A 194 7.19 -11.65 14.33
N ASP A 195 7.96 -12.52 14.95
CA ASP A 195 8.00 -13.97 14.65
C ASP A 195 6.90 -14.76 15.39
N GLU A 196 5.99 -14.07 16.12
CA GLU A 196 4.87 -14.66 16.86
C GLU A 196 3.59 -14.74 16.05
#